data_0585767fb5f8a930514982bc2b58a1a0
#
_entry.id   0585767fb5f8a930514982bc2b58a1a0
#
_cell.length_a   1.000
_cell.length_b   1.000
_cell.length_c   1.000
_cell.angle_alpha   90.00
_cell.angle_beta   90.00
_cell.angle_gamma   90.00
#
_symmetry.space_group_name_H-M   'P 1'
#
loop_
_entity.id
_entity.type
_entity.pdbx_description
1 polymer ?
#
loop_
_entity_poly.entity_id
_entity_poly.type
_entity_poly.pdbx_seq_one_letter_code
_entity_poly.pdbx_strand_id
1 'polypeptide(L)'
;YLNFKPEQADQWTDLAKKYTDETGVPVTVVTAASGTYESTLKSEMAKDEVPTLFQVNGPVGLASWKDYCYDLKDSDVYKNVESDDFVLKDDSGAVDGIAYVIETYGLIYNKALLKKYCEMDGAVIKSADEINNFETLKKVADDIQAKKDDLGVNGAFTSAGFDSSSDWRFKTHLANLPIYYEYKEDGITSTDAIKGTYLDNFKNLFDLYITDSTCEPSLLSSKTIDDANAEFGLGEAVFYQNGTWAYDSIKDNEVADEDMGMLPIYIGVDGEEDQGLCTGSENYWCVNKKADEKDIQATLDFLSWVITSDEGRESISQEMGFTTPFKTFDENYESTNPLVKAANEYVKAGKTPVSWNFTTMPSEEWKNQVGSAMLEYAQGTGEWDAVKTAFVDGWAKEYKAANEG
;
A
#
# COMPACT_ATOMS: atom_id res chain seq x y z
N TYR A 1 19.30 -9.82 -3.88
CA TYR A 1 18.09 -9.00 -3.93
C TYR A 1 17.68 -8.55 -2.54
N LEU A 2 17.53 -7.23 -2.34
CA LEU A 2 16.94 -6.66 -1.13
C LEU A 2 15.44 -6.43 -1.38
N ASN A 3 14.62 -7.28 -0.77
CA ASN A 3 13.17 -7.29 -0.93
C ASN A 3 12.48 -6.35 0.08
N PHE A 4 11.56 -5.53 -0.42
CA PHE A 4 10.74 -4.58 0.34
C PHE A 4 9.59 -5.25 1.11
N LYS A 5 9.06 -6.39 0.60
CA LYS A 5 7.80 -7.00 1.04
C LYS A 5 8.03 -8.14 2.02
N PRO A 6 7.91 -7.92 3.34
CA PRO A 6 8.09 -8.98 4.34
C PRO A 6 7.05 -10.10 4.22
N GLU A 7 5.83 -9.80 3.79
CA GLU A 7 4.75 -10.77 3.59
C GLU A 7 5.04 -11.78 2.48
N GLN A 8 6.02 -11.49 1.61
CA GLN A 8 6.43 -12.34 0.48
C GLN A 8 7.86 -12.90 0.64
N ALA A 9 8.41 -12.88 1.85
CA ALA A 9 9.81 -13.27 2.10
C ALA A 9 10.09 -14.72 1.67
N ASP A 10 9.21 -15.65 2.02
CA ASP A 10 9.36 -17.07 1.72
C ASP A 10 9.21 -17.34 0.22
N GLN A 11 8.22 -16.74 -0.44
CA GLN A 11 7.96 -16.89 -1.86
C GLN A 11 9.14 -16.37 -2.70
N TRP A 12 9.72 -15.21 -2.36
CA TRP A 12 10.91 -14.70 -3.03
C TRP A 12 12.14 -15.60 -2.82
N THR A 13 12.29 -16.17 -1.61
CA THR A 13 13.38 -17.12 -1.32
C THR A 13 13.23 -18.39 -2.13
N ASP A 14 12.01 -18.93 -2.24
CA ASP A 14 11.70 -20.12 -3.03
C ASP A 14 11.88 -19.87 -4.53
N LEU A 15 11.45 -18.71 -5.04
CA LEU A 15 11.64 -18.33 -6.43
C LEU A 15 13.11 -18.18 -6.80
N ALA A 16 13.90 -17.54 -5.94
CA ALA A 16 15.35 -17.44 -6.09
C ALA A 16 16.03 -18.83 -6.12
N LYS A 17 15.54 -19.75 -5.29
CA LYS A 17 16.01 -21.14 -5.30
C LYS A 17 15.66 -21.87 -6.59
N LYS A 18 14.42 -21.74 -7.10
CA LYS A 18 14.00 -22.33 -8.39
C LYS A 18 14.92 -21.86 -9.52
N TYR A 19 15.20 -20.55 -9.60
CA TYR A 19 16.13 -19.98 -10.57
C TYR A 19 17.55 -20.54 -10.45
N THR A 20 18.06 -20.62 -9.22
CA THR A 20 19.41 -21.16 -8.96
C THR A 20 19.52 -22.63 -9.37
N ASP A 21 18.51 -23.43 -9.05
CA ASP A 21 18.46 -24.86 -9.39
C ASP A 21 18.43 -25.07 -10.92
N GLU A 22 17.75 -24.20 -11.67
CA GLU A 22 17.65 -24.28 -13.12
C GLU A 22 18.89 -23.77 -13.85
N THR A 23 19.43 -22.64 -13.41
CA THR A 23 20.48 -21.92 -14.14
C THR A 23 21.90 -22.15 -13.60
N GLY A 24 22.01 -22.58 -12.34
CA GLY A 24 23.27 -22.65 -11.61
C GLY A 24 23.78 -21.30 -11.11
N VAL A 25 23.05 -20.21 -11.34
CA VAL A 25 23.40 -18.86 -10.86
C VAL A 25 22.78 -18.63 -9.48
N PRO A 26 23.55 -18.43 -8.42
CA PRO A 26 23.02 -18.23 -7.08
C PRO A 26 22.35 -16.87 -6.94
N VAL A 27 21.15 -16.87 -6.35
CA VAL A 27 20.41 -15.65 -5.98
C VAL A 27 20.11 -15.70 -4.48
N THR A 28 20.55 -14.68 -3.75
CA THR A 28 20.26 -14.51 -2.32
C THR A 28 19.23 -13.40 -2.15
N VAL A 29 18.16 -13.69 -1.44
CA VAL A 29 17.14 -12.69 -1.08
C VAL A 29 17.30 -12.32 0.39
N VAL A 30 17.37 -11.03 0.65
CA VAL A 30 17.32 -10.45 2.00
C VAL A 30 16.05 -9.61 2.08
N THR A 31 15.19 -9.90 3.04
CA THR A 31 13.91 -9.18 3.20
C THR A 31 14.01 -8.23 4.39
N ALA A 32 13.68 -6.95 4.16
CA ALA A 32 13.60 -5.96 5.23
C ALA A 32 12.33 -6.18 6.08
N ALA A 33 12.43 -5.91 7.38
CA ALA A 33 11.26 -5.91 8.25
C ALA A 33 10.32 -4.75 7.89
N SER A 34 9.02 -4.91 8.19
CA SER A 34 8.01 -3.88 7.95
C SER A 34 8.43 -2.52 8.53
N GLY A 35 8.28 -1.46 7.74
CA GLY A 35 8.62 -0.10 8.13
C GLY A 35 10.11 0.23 8.21
N THR A 36 11.02 -0.70 7.86
CA THR A 36 12.47 -0.50 8.03
C THR A 36 13.27 -0.49 6.72
N TYR A 37 12.61 -0.56 5.57
CA TYR A 37 13.30 -0.79 4.29
C TYR A 37 14.39 0.26 3.99
N GLU A 38 14.10 1.55 4.10
CA GLU A 38 15.06 2.62 3.81
C GLU A 38 16.32 2.56 4.70
N SER A 39 16.14 2.29 5.99
CA SER A 39 17.28 2.13 6.92
C SER A 39 18.07 0.86 6.61
N THR A 40 17.38 -0.21 6.23
CA THR A 40 18.01 -1.47 5.81
C THR A 40 18.79 -1.28 4.52
N LEU A 41 18.21 -0.63 3.50
CA LEU A 41 18.87 -0.34 2.23
C LEU A 41 20.15 0.49 2.43
N LYS A 42 20.11 1.54 3.25
CA LYS A 42 21.30 2.34 3.61
C LYS A 42 22.37 1.49 4.25
N SER A 43 21.98 0.58 5.16
CA SER A 43 22.91 -0.32 5.83
C SER A 43 23.52 -1.35 4.86
N GLU A 44 22.70 -1.96 4.01
CA GLU A 44 23.17 -2.95 3.03
C GLU A 44 24.08 -2.33 1.97
N MET A 45 23.78 -1.13 1.49
CA MET A 45 24.60 -0.40 0.52
C MET A 45 25.94 0.10 1.08
N ALA A 46 26.13 0.06 2.39
CA ALA A 46 27.39 0.41 3.05
C ALA A 46 28.33 -0.80 3.28
N LYS A 47 27.90 -2.01 2.91
CA LYS A 47 28.71 -3.24 3.05
C LYS A 47 29.66 -3.44 1.87
N ASP A 48 30.59 -4.40 2.02
CA ASP A 48 31.48 -4.81 0.92
C ASP A 48 30.71 -5.59 -0.18
N GLU A 49 29.73 -6.41 0.23
CA GLU A 49 28.80 -7.10 -0.66
C GLU A 49 27.45 -6.36 -0.64
N VAL A 50 27.20 -5.57 -1.69
CA VAL A 50 26.00 -4.75 -1.83
C VAL A 50 24.90 -5.48 -2.61
N PRO A 51 23.60 -5.18 -2.37
CA PRO A 51 22.53 -5.68 -3.23
C PRO A 51 22.75 -5.27 -4.69
N THR A 52 22.61 -6.22 -5.61
CA THR A 52 22.62 -5.95 -7.06
C THR A 52 21.24 -5.56 -7.58
N LEU A 53 20.19 -6.03 -6.89
CA LEU A 53 18.79 -5.68 -7.11
C LEU A 53 18.22 -5.09 -5.80
N PHE A 54 17.62 -3.92 -5.88
CA PHE A 54 16.96 -3.25 -4.76
C PHE A 54 15.70 -2.53 -5.25
N GLN A 55 14.95 -1.93 -4.34
CA GLN A 55 13.70 -1.25 -4.66
C GLN A 55 13.72 0.20 -4.15
N VAL A 56 12.98 1.06 -4.85
CA VAL A 56 12.69 2.43 -4.41
C VAL A 56 11.17 2.66 -4.43
N ASN A 57 10.71 3.54 -3.56
CA ASN A 57 9.29 3.86 -3.41
C ASN A 57 8.87 5.07 -4.25
N GLY A 58 9.08 5.01 -5.54
CA GLY A 58 8.68 6.07 -6.47
C GLY A 58 9.72 7.19 -6.62
N PRO A 59 9.31 8.38 -7.13
CA PRO A 59 10.22 9.47 -7.46
C PRO A 59 11.06 9.98 -6.28
N VAL A 60 10.48 10.08 -5.10
CA VAL A 60 11.18 10.55 -3.89
C VAL A 60 12.27 9.56 -3.46
N GLY A 61 11.96 8.26 -3.48
CA GLY A 61 12.95 7.22 -3.24
C GLY A 61 14.05 7.23 -4.31
N LEU A 62 13.67 7.39 -5.58
CA LEU A 62 14.65 7.48 -6.68
C LEU A 62 15.59 8.67 -6.49
N ALA A 63 15.12 9.85 -6.08
CA ALA A 63 15.95 11.01 -5.85
C ALA A 63 17.13 10.73 -4.91
N SER A 64 16.93 9.87 -3.91
CA SER A 64 17.98 9.45 -2.97
C SER A 64 18.95 8.41 -3.57
N TRP A 65 18.51 7.61 -4.54
CA TRP A 65 19.23 6.42 -5.01
C TRP A 65 19.61 6.44 -6.50
N LYS A 66 19.25 7.48 -7.27
CA LYS A 66 19.52 7.57 -8.72
C LYS A 66 20.98 7.31 -9.11
N ASP A 67 21.92 7.70 -8.24
CA ASP A 67 23.36 7.49 -8.48
C ASP A 67 23.79 6.01 -8.37
N TYR A 68 22.88 5.15 -7.94
CA TYR A 68 23.06 3.70 -7.88
C TYR A 68 22.31 2.96 -8.99
N CYS A 69 21.37 3.61 -9.69
CA CYS A 69 20.51 2.97 -10.66
C CYS A 69 21.21 2.77 -12.01
N TYR A 70 21.12 1.56 -12.54
CA TYR A 70 21.53 1.18 -13.89
C TYR A 70 20.42 1.54 -14.87
N ASP A 71 20.76 2.07 -16.05
CA ASP A 71 19.78 2.37 -17.09
C ASP A 71 19.20 1.09 -17.70
N LEU A 72 17.95 0.82 -17.40
CA LEU A 72 17.22 -0.39 -17.83
C LEU A 72 16.61 -0.26 -19.23
N LYS A 73 16.81 0.85 -19.95
CA LYS A 73 16.16 1.17 -21.23
C LYS A 73 16.31 0.09 -22.30
N ASP A 74 17.44 -0.59 -22.33
CA ASP A 74 17.73 -1.64 -23.30
C ASP A 74 17.43 -3.05 -22.76
N SER A 75 16.98 -3.18 -21.52
CA SER A 75 16.70 -4.46 -20.86
C SER A 75 15.45 -5.13 -21.43
N ASP A 76 15.40 -6.46 -21.33
CA ASP A 76 14.22 -7.24 -21.71
C ASP A 76 13.05 -6.99 -20.73
N VAL A 77 13.36 -6.63 -19.48
CA VAL A 77 12.33 -6.23 -18.48
C VAL A 77 11.58 -5.00 -18.97
N TYR A 78 12.29 -3.94 -19.38
CA TYR A 78 11.66 -2.72 -19.86
C TYR A 78 10.87 -2.94 -21.17
N LYS A 79 11.35 -3.76 -22.10
CA LYS A 79 10.63 -4.09 -23.35
C LYS A 79 9.27 -4.75 -23.10
N ASN A 80 9.13 -5.44 -21.95
CA ASN A 80 7.91 -6.14 -21.58
C ASN A 80 6.97 -5.28 -20.72
N VAL A 81 7.33 -4.07 -20.32
CA VAL A 81 6.41 -3.17 -19.58
C VAL A 81 5.27 -2.72 -20.49
N GLU A 82 4.06 -2.67 -19.97
CA GLU A 82 2.85 -2.27 -20.71
C GLU A 82 2.84 -0.80 -21.09
N SER A 83 3.30 0.08 -20.18
CA SER A 83 3.29 1.53 -20.34
C SER A 83 4.44 2.18 -19.56
N ASP A 84 4.88 3.33 -20.04
CA ASP A 84 5.84 4.20 -19.34
C ASP A 84 5.32 4.75 -18.00
N ASP A 85 4.02 4.61 -17.71
CA ASP A 85 3.45 4.97 -16.40
C ASP A 85 3.99 4.09 -15.25
N PHE A 86 4.55 2.93 -15.58
CA PHE A 86 5.12 1.98 -14.63
C PHE A 86 6.64 2.03 -14.53
N VAL A 87 7.26 3.11 -15.00
CA VAL A 87 8.72 3.28 -14.92
C VAL A 87 9.10 4.61 -14.30
N LEU A 88 10.23 4.62 -13.64
CA LEU A 88 10.88 5.84 -13.17
C LEU A 88 11.98 6.23 -14.15
N LYS A 89 11.93 7.47 -14.65
CA LYS A 89 12.93 8.02 -15.55
C LYS A 89 13.61 9.21 -14.90
N ASP A 90 14.90 9.37 -15.15
CA ASP A 90 15.61 10.58 -14.82
C ASP A 90 15.41 11.68 -15.90
N ASP A 91 15.98 12.86 -15.65
CA ASP A 91 15.91 14.00 -16.58
C ASP A 91 16.59 13.74 -17.94
N SER A 92 17.48 12.76 -18.03
CA SER A 92 18.15 12.33 -19.27
C SER A 92 17.30 11.36 -20.10
N GLY A 93 16.24 10.83 -19.50
CA GLY A 93 15.38 9.78 -20.08
C GLY A 93 15.92 8.37 -19.88
N ALA A 94 16.90 8.17 -18.98
CA ALA A 94 17.29 6.84 -18.53
C ALA A 94 16.18 6.20 -17.70
N VAL A 95 16.01 4.89 -17.82
CA VAL A 95 15.02 4.11 -17.06
C VAL A 95 15.69 3.58 -15.81
N ASP A 96 15.52 4.28 -14.69
CA ASP A 96 16.19 3.99 -13.43
C ASP A 96 15.45 2.98 -12.55
N GLY A 97 14.14 2.80 -12.78
CA GLY A 97 13.35 1.84 -12.03
C GLY A 97 12.13 1.35 -12.82
N ILE A 98 11.73 0.12 -12.56
CA ILE A 98 10.55 -0.52 -13.19
C ILE A 98 9.65 -1.08 -12.10
N ALA A 99 8.38 -0.67 -12.08
CA ALA A 99 7.38 -1.26 -11.20
C ALA A 99 7.18 -2.73 -11.57
N TYR A 100 7.10 -3.60 -10.57
CA TYR A 100 6.85 -5.02 -10.80
C TYR A 100 5.49 -5.49 -10.29
N VAL A 101 4.82 -4.65 -9.53
CA VAL A 101 3.51 -4.94 -8.95
C VAL A 101 2.61 -3.72 -9.03
N ILE A 102 1.35 -3.95 -9.40
CA ILE A 102 0.25 -2.98 -9.26
C ILE A 102 -0.56 -3.42 -8.07
N GLU A 103 -0.72 -2.56 -7.09
CA GLU A 103 -1.41 -2.86 -5.85
C GLU A 103 -2.60 -1.93 -5.63
N THR A 104 -3.51 -2.42 -4.82
CA THR A 104 -4.76 -1.70 -4.55
C THR A 104 -5.06 -1.77 -3.06
N TYR A 105 -5.45 -0.66 -2.46
CA TYR A 105 -5.96 -0.63 -1.10
C TYR A 105 -7.30 0.09 -0.98
N GLY A 106 -7.97 -0.22 0.11
CA GLY A 106 -9.28 0.32 0.45
C GLY A 106 -9.68 -0.12 1.85
N LEU A 107 -10.95 -0.36 2.04
CA LEU A 107 -11.48 -1.07 3.20
C LEU A 107 -11.72 -2.53 2.82
N ILE A 108 -10.91 -3.43 3.34
CA ILE A 108 -11.22 -4.86 3.33
C ILE A 108 -12.40 -5.06 4.27
N TYR A 109 -13.40 -5.85 3.88
CA TYR A 109 -14.53 -6.12 4.75
C TYR A 109 -14.93 -7.59 4.75
N ASN A 110 -15.46 -8.04 5.88
CA ASN A 110 -16.01 -9.38 6.06
C ASN A 110 -17.46 -9.41 5.56
N LYS A 111 -17.68 -10.02 4.38
CA LYS A 111 -18.99 -10.12 3.73
C LYS A 111 -20.00 -10.86 4.58
N ALA A 112 -19.60 -11.92 5.28
CA ALA A 112 -20.50 -12.71 6.14
C ALA A 112 -20.99 -11.86 7.31
N LEU A 113 -20.09 -11.14 8.00
CA LEU A 113 -20.45 -10.24 9.10
C LEU A 113 -21.31 -9.07 8.63
N LEU A 114 -20.96 -8.42 7.50
CA LEU A 114 -21.74 -7.33 6.96
C LEU A 114 -23.13 -7.78 6.51
N LYS A 115 -23.25 -8.97 5.91
CA LYS A 115 -24.53 -9.59 5.59
C LYS A 115 -25.37 -9.85 6.85
N LYS A 116 -24.76 -10.44 7.89
CA LYS A 116 -25.42 -10.67 9.19
C LYS A 116 -25.94 -9.35 9.76
N TYR A 117 -25.14 -8.28 9.71
CA TYR A 117 -25.56 -6.94 10.12
C TYR A 117 -26.76 -6.43 9.29
N CYS A 118 -26.74 -6.56 7.97
CA CYS A 118 -27.84 -6.13 7.09
C CYS A 118 -29.18 -6.84 7.40
N GLU A 119 -29.13 -8.04 7.98
CA GLU A 119 -30.30 -8.84 8.39
C GLU A 119 -30.80 -8.46 9.80
N MET A 120 -30.05 -7.66 10.57
CA MET A 120 -30.47 -7.22 11.90
C MET A 120 -31.62 -6.22 11.83
N ASP A 121 -32.46 -6.20 12.87
CA ASP A 121 -33.53 -5.21 13.02
C ASP A 121 -32.93 -3.80 13.15
N GLY A 122 -33.45 -2.89 12.31
CA GLY A 122 -33.00 -1.50 12.30
C GLY A 122 -31.61 -1.27 11.70
N ALA A 123 -31.06 -2.24 10.94
CA ALA A 123 -29.83 -2.02 10.18
C ALA A 123 -29.99 -0.86 9.17
N VAL A 124 -28.96 -0.02 9.07
CA VAL A 124 -28.94 1.18 8.22
C VAL A 124 -29.05 0.85 6.74
N ILE A 125 -28.43 -0.28 6.34
CA ILE A 125 -28.38 -0.77 4.96
C ILE A 125 -28.93 -2.20 4.86
N LYS A 126 -29.23 -2.63 3.64
CA LYS A 126 -29.66 -4.01 3.33
C LYS A 126 -28.67 -4.79 2.48
N SER A 127 -27.69 -4.10 1.89
CA SER A 127 -26.58 -4.72 1.16
C SER A 127 -25.33 -3.84 1.20
N ALA A 128 -24.15 -4.45 0.97
CA ALA A 128 -22.86 -3.75 0.93
C ALA A 128 -22.82 -2.65 -0.15
N ASP A 129 -23.52 -2.83 -1.26
CA ASP A 129 -23.54 -1.90 -2.40
C ASP A 129 -24.14 -0.53 -2.05
N GLU A 130 -24.88 -0.43 -0.94
CA GLU A 130 -25.40 0.84 -0.44
C GLU A 130 -24.32 1.71 0.21
N ILE A 131 -23.14 1.14 0.56
CA ILE A 131 -22.00 1.88 1.07
C ILE A 131 -21.24 2.47 -0.13
N ASN A 132 -21.64 3.64 -0.58
CA ASN A 132 -21.07 4.31 -1.75
C ASN A 132 -20.64 5.76 -1.49
N ASN A 133 -20.62 6.19 -0.23
CA ASN A 133 -20.15 7.49 0.23
C ASN A 133 -19.82 7.46 1.72
N PHE A 134 -19.10 8.48 2.19
CA PHE A 134 -18.65 8.59 3.59
C PHE A 134 -19.82 8.64 4.60
N GLU A 135 -20.90 9.36 4.27
CA GLU A 135 -22.04 9.51 5.19
C GLU A 135 -22.70 8.15 5.48
N THR A 136 -22.87 7.33 4.44
CA THR A 136 -23.43 5.98 4.59
C THR A 136 -22.45 5.07 5.33
N LEU A 137 -21.15 5.10 4.97
CA LEU A 137 -20.12 4.32 5.68
C LEU A 137 -20.11 4.66 7.17
N LYS A 138 -20.13 5.96 7.50
CA LYS A 138 -20.13 6.41 8.90
C LYS A 138 -21.35 5.91 9.66
N LYS A 139 -22.55 6.05 9.09
CA LYS A 139 -23.80 5.57 9.74
C LYS A 139 -23.75 4.06 9.97
N VAL A 140 -23.23 3.30 9.01
CA VAL A 140 -23.09 1.85 9.13
C VAL A 140 -22.07 1.47 10.21
N ALA A 141 -20.92 2.13 10.24
CA ALA A 141 -19.90 1.86 11.24
C ALA A 141 -20.36 2.23 12.66
N ASP A 142 -20.95 3.43 12.85
CA ASP A 142 -21.54 3.86 14.12
C ASP A 142 -22.59 2.84 14.63
N ASP A 143 -23.46 2.33 13.74
CA ASP A 143 -24.51 1.38 14.10
C ASP A 143 -23.92 -0.03 14.40
N ILE A 144 -22.92 -0.48 13.64
CA ILE A 144 -22.19 -1.72 13.94
C ILE A 144 -21.49 -1.61 15.30
N GLN A 145 -20.82 -0.50 15.57
CA GLN A 145 -20.14 -0.28 16.86
C GLN A 145 -21.11 -0.31 18.02
N ALA A 146 -22.29 0.29 17.85
CA ALA A 146 -23.35 0.27 18.86
C ALA A 146 -23.97 -1.13 19.07
N LYS A 147 -23.98 -1.98 18.05
CA LYS A 147 -24.53 -3.33 18.03
C LYS A 147 -23.47 -4.44 18.08
N LYS A 148 -22.20 -4.11 18.37
CA LYS A 148 -21.09 -5.05 18.27
C LYS A 148 -21.27 -6.34 19.06
N ASP A 149 -21.85 -6.26 20.25
CA ASP A 149 -22.11 -7.43 21.09
C ASP A 149 -23.13 -8.38 20.44
N ASP A 150 -24.21 -7.84 19.83
CA ASP A 150 -25.23 -8.63 19.14
C ASP A 150 -24.71 -9.22 17.83
N LEU A 151 -23.81 -8.50 17.15
CA LEU A 151 -23.13 -8.97 15.94
C LEU A 151 -22.06 -10.00 16.25
N GLY A 152 -21.44 -9.91 17.44
CA GLY A 152 -20.38 -10.79 17.92
C GLY A 152 -18.99 -10.35 17.47
N VAL A 153 -18.76 -9.03 17.40
CA VAL A 153 -17.47 -8.41 17.04
C VAL A 153 -16.96 -7.52 18.18
N ASN A 154 -15.67 -7.17 18.15
CA ASN A 154 -15.06 -6.25 19.10
C ASN A 154 -15.16 -4.77 18.66
N GLY A 155 -15.34 -4.52 17.38
CA GLY A 155 -15.50 -3.19 16.81
C GLY A 155 -15.91 -3.23 15.34
N ALA A 156 -16.32 -2.07 14.81
CA ALA A 156 -16.60 -1.96 13.37
C ALA A 156 -15.30 -2.06 12.56
N PHE A 157 -14.25 -1.34 12.97
CA PHE A 157 -12.93 -1.38 12.36
C PHE A 157 -11.91 -2.14 13.22
N THR A 158 -10.92 -2.75 12.58
CA THR A 158 -9.70 -3.19 13.25
C THR A 158 -8.99 -2.00 13.90
N SER A 159 -8.11 -2.26 14.87
CA SER A 159 -7.33 -1.21 15.52
C SER A 159 -6.53 -0.37 14.54
N ALA A 160 -6.57 0.95 14.74
CA ALA A 160 -5.72 1.90 14.03
C ALA A 160 -4.32 1.91 14.69
N GLY A 161 -3.53 0.87 14.46
CA GLY A 161 -2.22 0.73 15.07
C GLY A 161 -1.24 1.82 14.64
N PHE A 162 -0.55 2.44 15.60
CA PHE A 162 0.46 3.48 15.39
C PHE A 162 1.86 3.08 15.85
N ASP A 163 2.10 1.82 16.07
CA ASP A 163 3.44 1.30 16.13
C ASP A 163 4.11 1.39 14.73
N SER A 164 5.43 1.35 14.64
CA SER A 164 6.19 1.53 13.39
C SER A 164 5.88 0.48 12.32
N SER A 165 5.29 -0.66 12.68
CA SER A 165 4.87 -1.69 11.71
C SER A 165 3.53 -1.39 11.05
N SER A 166 2.74 -0.47 11.59
CA SER A 166 1.33 -0.24 11.23
C SER A 166 0.98 1.21 10.86
N ASP A 167 1.69 2.21 11.34
CA ASP A 167 1.36 3.63 11.23
C ASP A 167 1.28 4.15 9.78
N TRP A 168 2.00 3.50 8.85
CA TRP A 168 1.99 3.81 7.41
C TRP A 168 0.59 3.74 6.81
N ARG A 169 -0.31 2.90 7.35
CA ARG A 169 -1.70 2.83 6.89
C ARG A 169 -2.41 4.17 7.00
N PHE A 170 -2.05 5.00 7.97
CA PHE A 170 -2.70 6.27 8.27
C PHE A 170 -1.88 7.47 7.79
N LYS A 171 -0.60 7.57 8.17
CA LYS A 171 0.27 8.70 7.79
C LYS A 171 0.62 8.74 6.29
N THR A 172 0.47 7.60 5.59
CA THR A 172 0.75 7.48 4.15
C THR A 172 -0.53 7.18 3.37
N HIS A 173 -1.13 6.02 3.56
CA HIS A 173 -2.25 5.57 2.72
C HIS A 173 -3.53 6.34 2.98
N LEU A 174 -3.90 6.58 4.23
CA LEU A 174 -5.08 7.40 4.52
C LEU A 174 -4.84 8.86 4.17
N ALA A 175 -3.65 9.40 4.48
CA ALA A 175 -3.24 10.76 4.13
C ALA A 175 -3.19 11.01 2.61
N ASN A 176 -3.09 9.96 1.79
CA ASN A 176 -3.17 10.06 0.33
C ASN A 176 -4.51 10.64 -0.15
N LEU A 177 -5.61 10.37 0.53
CA LEU A 177 -6.95 10.78 0.08
C LEU A 177 -7.10 12.32 0.02
N PRO A 178 -6.81 13.09 1.10
CA PRO A 178 -6.87 14.54 1.03
C PRO A 178 -5.90 15.14 0.01
N ILE A 179 -4.71 14.52 -0.20
CA ILE A 179 -3.75 14.94 -1.22
C ILE A 179 -4.33 14.71 -2.63
N TYR A 180 -4.88 13.53 -2.88
CA TYR A 180 -5.48 13.17 -4.16
C TYR A 180 -6.57 14.16 -4.57
N TYR A 181 -7.49 14.48 -3.66
CA TYR A 181 -8.59 15.38 -3.97
C TYR A 181 -8.13 16.82 -4.17
N GLU A 182 -7.13 17.29 -3.42
CA GLU A 182 -6.53 18.60 -3.64
C GLU A 182 -5.82 18.67 -5.00
N TYR A 183 -5.04 17.64 -5.37
CA TYR A 183 -4.38 17.57 -6.67
C TYR A 183 -5.39 17.52 -7.82
N LYS A 184 -6.47 16.76 -7.66
CA LYS A 184 -7.55 16.67 -8.64
C LYS A 184 -8.25 18.01 -8.85
N GLU A 185 -8.54 18.74 -7.76
CA GLU A 185 -9.17 20.07 -7.81
C GLU A 185 -8.25 21.10 -8.49
N ASP A 186 -6.97 21.09 -8.14
CA ASP A 186 -5.97 22.00 -8.68
C ASP A 186 -5.47 21.62 -10.09
N GLY A 187 -5.77 20.41 -10.57
CA GLY A 187 -5.30 19.89 -11.86
C GLY A 187 -3.78 19.68 -11.92
N ILE A 188 -3.19 19.25 -10.80
CA ILE A 188 -1.74 19.00 -10.63
C ILE A 188 -1.46 17.55 -10.27
N THR A 189 -0.20 17.13 -10.38
CA THR A 189 0.27 15.78 -10.01
C THR A 189 1.35 15.81 -8.92
N SER A 190 1.85 16.98 -8.56
CA SER A 190 2.81 17.20 -7.47
C SER A 190 2.77 18.67 -7.05
N THR A 191 3.29 18.98 -5.86
CA THR A 191 3.39 20.37 -5.36
C THR A 191 4.58 20.51 -4.42
N ASP A 192 5.16 21.72 -4.38
CA ASP A 192 6.15 22.13 -3.38
C ASP A 192 5.51 22.59 -2.06
N ALA A 193 4.21 22.92 -2.09
CA ALA A 193 3.45 23.37 -0.92
C ALA A 193 1.99 22.94 -1.05
N ILE A 194 1.55 22.04 -0.16
CA ILE A 194 0.15 21.60 -0.11
C ILE A 194 -0.68 22.60 0.68
N LYS A 195 -1.95 22.79 0.30
CA LYS A 195 -2.87 23.75 0.96
C LYS A 195 -3.60 23.16 2.17
N GLY A 196 -3.83 21.83 2.14
CA GLY A 196 -4.60 21.14 3.15
C GLY A 196 -6.12 21.32 3.01
N THR A 197 -6.61 21.52 1.78
CA THR A 197 -8.02 21.79 1.47
C THR A 197 -8.97 20.74 2.09
N TYR A 198 -8.58 19.47 2.11
CA TYR A 198 -9.41 18.35 2.56
C TYR A 198 -9.03 17.80 3.94
N LEU A 199 -8.31 18.57 4.79
CA LEU A 199 -7.88 18.08 6.11
C LEU A 199 -9.04 17.91 7.11
N ASP A 200 -10.14 18.62 6.94
CA ASP A 200 -11.33 18.39 7.77
C ASP A 200 -12.05 17.09 7.38
N ASN A 201 -12.06 16.74 6.09
CA ASN A 201 -12.54 15.45 5.60
C ASN A 201 -11.64 14.31 6.11
N PHE A 202 -10.33 14.50 6.06
CA PHE A 202 -9.35 13.56 6.62
C PHE A 202 -9.55 13.32 8.11
N LYS A 203 -9.79 14.41 8.88
CA LYS A 203 -10.13 14.32 10.29
C LYS A 203 -11.37 13.46 10.55
N ASN A 204 -12.46 13.74 9.83
CA ASN A 204 -13.71 13.02 10.01
C ASN A 204 -13.56 11.51 9.75
N LEU A 205 -12.78 11.15 8.74
CA LEU A 205 -12.48 9.76 8.42
C LEU A 205 -11.58 9.12 9.49
N PHE A 206 -10.55 9.83 9.95
CA PHE A 206 -9.65 9.33 10.98
C PHE A 206 -10.38 9.17 12.33
N ASP A 207 -11.23 10.13 12.70
CA ASP A 207 -12.09 10.03 13.88
C ASP A 207 -12.92 8.73 13.86
N LEU A 208 -13.51 8.39 12.71
CA LEU A 208 -14.28 7.16 12.57
C LEU A 208 -13.45 5.91 12.86
N TYR A 209 -12.21 5.85 12.36
CA TYR A 209 -11.31 4.72 12.60
C TYR A 209 -10.84 4.58 14.05
N ILE A 210 -10.77 5.67 14.80
CA ILE A 210 -10.33 5.62 16.20
C ILE A 210 -11.48 5.48 17.19
N THR A 211 -12.72 5.86 16.82
CA THR A 211 -13.90 5.75 17.69
C THR A 211 -14.62 4.42 17.54
N ASP A 212 -14.73 3.90 16.30
CA ASP A 212 -15.50 2.69 15.98
C ASP A 212 -14.57 1.46 15.81
N SER A 213 -13.60 1.38 16.69
CA SER A 213 -12.49 0.43 16.64
C SER A 213 -12.66 -0.72 17.63
N THR A 214 -11.87 -1.78 17.40
CA THR A 214 -11.70 -2.93 18.31
C THR A 214 -10.97 -2.55 19.59
N CYS A 215 -10.24 -1.43 19.64
CA CYS A 215 -9.47 -1.03 20.81
C CYS A 215 -9.65 0.44 21.17
N GLU A 216 -9.38 0.75 22.44
CA GLU A 216 -9.38 2.12 22.95
C GLU A 216 -8.25 2.96 22.34
N PRO A 217 -8.47 4.24 21.99
CA PRO A 217 -7.46 5.11 21.39
C PRO A 217 -6.17 5.24 22.19
N SER A 218 -6.22 5.10 23.52
CA SER A 218 -5.05 5.14 24.41
C SER A 218 -4.04 4.00 24.18
N LEU A 219 -4.44 2.92 23.48
CA LEU A 219 -3.61 1.76 23.20
C LEU A 219 -2.95 1.78 21.82
N LEU A 220 -3.25 2.76 20.97
CA LEU A 220 -2.85 2.78 19.57
C LEU A 220 -1.33 2.78 19.36
N SER A 221 -0.55 3.40 20.26
CA SER A 221 0.92 3.40 20.19
C SER A 221 1.56 2.01 20.32
N SER A 222 0.84 1.05 20.88
CA SER A 222 1.31 -0.33 21.05
C SER A 222 0.64 -1.34 20.13
N LYS A 223 -0.33 -0.91 19.33
CA LYS A 223 -1.02 -1.76 18.36
C LYS A 223 -0.23 -1.88 17.07
N THR A 224 0.00 -3.13 16.67
CA THR A 224 0.83 -3.52 15.53
C THR A 224 -0.01 -3.88 14.30
N ILE A 225 0.65 -4.08 13.17
CA ILE A 225 0.00 -4.64 11.97
C ILE A 225 -0.52 -6.06 12.23
N ASP A 226 0.21 -6.86 13.02
CA ASP A 226 -0.19 -8.22 13.36
C ASP A 226 -1.45 -8.26 14.23
N ASP A 227 -1.61 -7.28 15.14
CA ASP A 227 -2.87 -7.13 15.88
C ASP A 227 -4.05 -6.91 14.94
N ALA A 228 -3.92 -5.99 13.98
CA ALA A 228 -4.99 -5.69 13.01
C ALA A 228 -5.28 -6.87 12.07
N ASN A 229 -4.23 -7.59 11.61
CA ASN A 229 -4.37 -8.81 10.83
C ASN A 229 -5.16 -9.88 11.60
N ALA A 230 -4.80 -10.11 12.87
CA ALA A 230 -5.47 -11.08 13.73
C ALA A 230 -6.92 -10.69 14.01
N GLU A 231 -7.20 -9.43 14.34
CA GLU A 231 -8.56 -8.91 14.60
C GLU A 231 -9.48 -9.14 13.38
N PHE A 232 -8.98 -8.91 12.16
CA PHE A 232 -9.76 -9.19 10.96
C PHE A 232 -9.86 -10.68 10.67
N GLY A 233 -8.73 -11.39 10.65
CA GLY A 233 -8.68 -12.82 10.33
C GLY A 233 -9.53 -13.71 11.26
N LEU A 234 -9.67 -13.32 12.53
CA LEU A 234 -10.52 -13.99 13.51
C LEU A 234 -11.99 -13.53 13.50
N GLY A 235 -12.36 -12.60 12.61
CA GLY A 235 -13.71 -12.06 12.51
C GLY A 235 -14.11 -11.18 13.70
N GLU A 236 -13.15 -10.53 14.35
CA GLU A 236 -13.39 -9.62 15.48
C GLU A 236 -13.76 -8.20 15.04
N ALA A 237 -13.60 -7.87 13.75
CA ALA A 237 -13.98 -6.61 13.14
C ALA A 237 -14.65 -6.83 11.77
N VAL A 238 -15.50 -5.89 11.36
CA VAL A 238 -16.16 -5.93 10.05
C VAL A 238 -15.28 -5.34 8.96
N PHE A 239 -14.56 -4.24 9.26
CA PHE A 239 -13.75 -3.47 8.32
C PHE A 239 -12.28 -3.44 8.73
N TYR A 240 -11.40 -3.52 7.71
CA TYR A 240 -9.96 -3.43 7.86
C TYR A 240 -9.37 -2.53 6.76
N GLN A 241 -8.90 -1.34 7.11
CA GLN A 241 -8.23 -0.48 6.14
C GLN A 241 -6.82 -1.03 5.85
N ASN A 242 -6.70 -1.66 4.71
CA ASN A 242 -5.43 -2.21 4.18
C ASN A 242 -5.58 -2.50 2.68
N GLY A 243 -4.57 -3.13 2.08
CA GLY A 243 -4.52 -3.43 0.65
C GLY A 243 -4.50 -4.92 0.32
N THR A 244 -4.42 -5.19 -0.97
CA THR A 244 -4.41 -6.55 -1.52
C THR A 244 -3.26 -7.41 -0.99
N TRP A 245 -2.16 -6.80 -0.58
CA TRP A 245 -1.00 -7.46 0.06
C TRP A 245 -1.31 -8.05 1.44
N ALA A 246 -2.34 -7.55 2.13
CA ALA A 246 -2.70 -8.08 3.44
C ALA A 246 -3.22 -9.52 3.39
N TYR A 247 -3.63 -10.01 2.21
CA TYR A 247 -4.22 -11.33 2.06
C TYR A 247 -3.36 -12.45 2.66
N ASP A 248 -2.06 -12.46 2.40
CA ASP A 248 -1.17 -13.50 2.92
C ASP A 248 -1.08 -13.52 4.45
N SER A 249 -1.33 -12.39 5.10
CA SER A 249 -1.34 -12.28 6.56
C SER A 249 -2.70 -12.60 7.20
N ILE A 250 -3.79 -12.59 6.42
CA ILE A 250 -5.15 -12.80 6.92
C ILE A 250 -5.82 -14.08 6.41
N LYS A 251 -5.27 -14.72 5.35
CA LYS A 251 -5.77 -16.00 4.83
C LYS A 251 -5.60 -17.14 5.83
N ASP A 252 -6.27 -18.24 5.59
CA ASP A 252 -6.21 -19.47 6.40
C ASP A 252 -6.62 -19.27 7.88
N ASN A 253 -7.48 -18.28 8.13
CA ASN A 253 -8.08 -17.98 9.43
C ASN A 253 -9.60 -18.24 9.41
N GLU A 254 -10.35 -17.65 10.36
CA GLU A 254 -11.80 -17.83 10.48
C GLU A 254 -12.60 -17.17 9.34
N VAL A 255 -12.05 -16.12 8.70
CA VAL A 255 -12.67 -15.45 7.56
C VAL A 255 -12.27 -16.16 6.28
N ALA A 256 -13.24 -16.80 5.62
CA ALA A 256 -13.01 -17.52 4.38
C ALA A 256 -12.73 -16.56 3.20
N ASP A 257 -12.02 -17.03 2.19
CA ASP A 257 -11.67 -16.24 0.99
C ASP A 257 -12.89 -15.64 0.29
N GLU A 258 -13.98 -16.40 0.16
CA GLU A 258 -15.24 -15.94 -0.42
C GLU A 258 -15.93 -14.83 0.39
N ASP A 259 -15.62 -14.70 1.66
CA ASP A 259 -16.14 -13.69 2.57
C ASP A 259 -15.28 -12.43 2.63
N MET A 260 -14.16 -12.39 1.93
CA MET A 260 -13.34 -11.19 1.79
C MET A 260 -13.85 -10.30 0.65
N GLY A 261 -14.03 -9.02 0.94
CA GLY A 261 -14.40 -8.01 -0.05
C GLY A 261 -13.61 -6.72 0.14
N MET A 262 -13.73 -5.79 -0.80
CA MET A 262 -13.12 -4.46 -0.70
C MET A 262 -14.13 -3.38 -1.00
N LEU A 263 -14.02 -2.25 -0.29
CA LEU A 263 -14.76 -1.01 -0.52
C LEU A 263 -13.77 0.15 -0.72
N PRO A 264 -14.13 1.17 -1.51
CA PRO A 264 -13.36 2.42 -1.56
C PRO A 264 -13.31 3.12 -0.21
N ILE A 265 -12.27 3.93 -0.02
CA ILE A 265 -12.18 4.82 1.15
C ILE A 265 -12.81 6.16 0.77
N TYR A 266 -13.99 6.41 1.27
CA TYR A 266 -14.73 7.64 1.05
C TYR A 266 -14.38 8.69 2.10
N ILE A 267 -14.26 9.97 1.71
CA ILE A 267 -13.89 11.06 2.62
C ILE A 267 -14.94 12.18 2.73
N GLY A 268 -16.10 12.01 2.13
CA GLY A 268 -17.19 13.00 2.19
C GLY A 268 -17.01 14.15 1.20
N VAL A 269 -16.66 13.83 -0.04
CA VAL A 269 -16.56 14.80 -1.14
C VAL A 269 -17.63 14.51 -2.19
N ASP A 270 -18.04 15.54 -2.93
CA ASP A 270 -19.05 15.40 -3.98
C ASP A 270 -18.56 14.47 -5.10
N GLY A 271 -19.41 13.54 -5.54
CA GLY A 271 -19.12 12.61 -6.63
C GLY A 271 -18.28 11.40 -6.23
N GLU A 272 -18.07 11.18 -4.93
CA GLU A 272 -17.30 10.01 -4.44
C GLU A 272 -18.00 8.67 -4.68
N GLU A 273 -19.29 8.66 -5.02
CA GLU A 273 -20.02 7.46 -5.42
C GLU A 273 -19.47 6.79 -6.68
N ASP A 274 -18.76 7.56 -7.52
CA ASP A 274 -18.07 7.04 -8.71
C ASP A 274 -16.60 6.68 -8.45
N GLN A 275 -16.14 6.83 -7.23
CA GLN A 275 -14.78 6.50 -6.82
C GLN A 275 -14.57 4.98 -6.79
N GLY A 276 -13.43 4.55 -7.29
CA GLY A 276 -12.87 3.22 -7.12
C GLY A 276 -11.90 3.13 -5.94
N LEU A 277 -11.13 2.05 -5.93
CA LEU A 277 -10.12 1.82 -4.92
C LEU A 277 -8.84 2.64 -5.18
N CYS A 278 -8.00 2.77 -4.18
CA CYS A 278 -6.69 3.41 -4.30
C CYS A 278 -5.73 2.44 -5.00
N THR A 279 -5.31 2.77 -6.22
CA THR A 279 -4.51 1.87 -7.07
C THR A 279 -3.24 2.55 -7.57
N GLY A 280 -2.13 1.83 -7.55
CA GLY A 280 -0.85 2.34 -8.03
C GLY A 280 0.31 1.37 -7.83
N SER A 281 1.52 1.89 -7.93
CA SER A 281 2.77 1.17 -7.67
C SER A 281 3.67 2.02 -6.79
N GLU A 282 4.32 1.38 -5.84
CA GLU A 282 5.32 2.01 -4.98
C GLU A 282 6.68 1.33 -5.12
N ASN A 283 6.64 0.04 -5.46
CA ASN A 283 7.83 -0.78 -5.47
C ASN A 283 8.41 -0.86 -6.88
N TYR A 284 9.52 -0.17 -7.11
CA TYR A 284 10.22 -0.15 -8.37
C TYR A 284 11.55 -0.89 -8.25
N TRP A 285 11.76 -1.92 -9.05
CA TRP A 285 13.06 -2.59 -9.16
C TRP A 285 14.09 -1.67 -9.75
N CYS A 286 15.22 -1.53 -9.05
CA CYS A 286 16.41 -0.82 -9.49
C CYS A 286 17.59 -1.79 -9.49
N VAL A 287 18.38 -1.81 -10.56
CA VAL A 287 19.61 -2.60 -10.66
C VAL A 287 20.78 -1.71 -10.28
N ASN A 288 21.67 -2.21 -9.39
CA ASN A 288 22.78 -1.44 -8.88
C ASN A 288 23.92 -1.32 -9.90
N LYS A 289 24.10 -0.14 -10.51
CA LYS A 289 25.17 0.12 -11.48
C LYS A 289 26.59 0.08 -10.92
N LYS A 290 26.74 0.05 -9.59
CA LYS A 290 28.04 -0.07 -8.93
C LYS A 290 28.47 -1.50 -8.69
N ALA A 291 27.61 -2.49 -9.01
CA ALA A 291 27.99 -3.89 -9.02
C ALA A 291 28.90 -4.22 -10.21
N ASP A 292 29.58 -5.36 -10.16
CA ASP A 292 30.37 -5.84 -11.30
C ASP A 292 29.47 -6.07 -12.53
N GLU A 293 29.99 -5.82 -13.73
CA GLU A 293 29.25 -5.95 -15.00
C GLU A 293 28.58 -7.33 -15.16
N LYS A 294 29.26 -8.40 -14.76
CA LYS A 294 28.71 -9.77 -14.79
C LYS A 294 27.54 -9.96 -13.82
N ASP A 295 27.58 -9.28 -12.67
CA ASP A 295 26.52 -9.38 -11.66
C ASP A 295 25.32 -8.52 -12.06
N ILE A 296 25.55 -7.38 -12.73
CA ILE A 296 24.48 -6.60 -13.39
C ILE A 296 23.79 -7.48 -14.45
N GLN A 297 24.55 -8.13 -15.34
CA GLN A 297 23.96 -8.99 -16.36
C GLN A 297 23.19 -10.17 -15.75
N ALA A 298 23.75 -10.83 -14.74
CA ALA A 298 23.07 -11.92 -14.03
C ALA A 298 21.77 -11.46 -13.36
N THR A 299 21.74 -10.22 -12.85
CA THR A 299 20.54 -9.62 -12.27
C THR A 299 19.48 -9.35 -13.34
N LEU A 300 19.88 -8.83 -14.51
CA LEU A 300 18.97 -8.63 -15.65
C LEU A 300 18.41 -9.95 -16.17
N ASP A 301 19.25 -11.01 -16.23
CA ASP A 301 18.83 -12.35 -16.63
C ASP A 301 17.82 -12.95 -15.63
N PHE A 302 18.05 -12.75 -14.32
CA PHE A 302 17.11 -13.15 -13.27
C PHE A 302 15.76 -12.43 -13.43
N LEU A 303 15.77 -11.12 -13.57
CA LEU A 303 14.53 -10.33 -13.76
C LEU A 303 13.79 -10.75 -15.03
N SER A 304 14.50 -10.97 -16.14
CA SER A 304 13.91 -11.47 -17.38
C SER A 304 13.27 -12.84 -17.18
N TRP A 305 13.96 -13.76 -16.50
CA TRP A 305 13.42 -15.09 -16.19
C TRP A 305 12.17 -15.01 -15.31
N VAL A 306 12.17 -14.15 -14.26
CA VAL A 306 11.01 -13.95 -13.38
C VAL A 306 9.76 -13.55 -14.15
N ILE A 307 9.89 -12.69 -15.17
CA ILE A 307 8.72 -12.19 -15.91
C ILE A 307 8.39 -12.97 -17.20
N THR A 308 9.20 -13.97 -17.58
CA THR A 308 9.00 -14.69 -18.85
C THR A 308 8.90 -16.19 -18.72
N SER A 309 9.51 -16.80 -17.68
CA SER A 309 9.37 -18.25 -17.44
C SER A 309 7.99 -18.59 -16.87
N ASP A 310 7.55 -19.83 -17.04
CA ASP A 310 6.30 -20.30 -16.43
C ASP A 310 6.41 -20.25 -14.90
N GLU A 311 7.52 -20.74 -14.35
CA GLU A 311 7.80 -20.75 -12.90
C GLU A 311 7.80 -19.34 -12.30
N GLY A 312 8.42 -18.38 -12.99
CA GLY A 312 8.48 -16.98 -12.53
C GLY A 312 7.09 -16.34 -12.55
N ARG A 313 6.35 -16.52 -13.64
CA ARG A 313 5.01 -15.94 -13.79
C ARG A 313 4.00 -16.56 -12.83
N GLU A 314 4.02 -17.89 -12.64
CA GLU A 314 3.17 -18.57 -11.65
C GLU A 314 3.49 -18.09 -10.23
N SER A 315 4.78 -17.98 -9.87
CA SER A 315 5.17 -17.53 -8.55
C SER A 315 4.70 -16.10 -8.28
N ILE A 316 4.91 -15.17 -9.22
CA ILE A 316 4.51 -13.77 -9.08
C ILE A 316 2.98 -13.62 -9.00
N SER A 317 2.23 -14.28 -9.90
CA SER A 317 0.78 -14.04 -10.01
C SER A 317 -0.06 -14.91 -9.08
N GLN A 318 0.33 -16.16 -8.85
CA GLN A 318 -0.48 -17.14 -8.14
C GLN A 318 0.03 -17.41 -6.71
N GLU A 319 1.34 -17.58 -6.52
CA GLU A 319 1.90 -17.82 -5.19
C GLU A 319 1.98 -16.52 -4.37
N MET A 320 2.43 -15.39 -4.99
CA MET A 320 2.49 -14.07 -4.36
C MET A 320 1.19 -13.27 -4.52
N GLY A 321 0.32 -13.67 -5.44
CA GLY A 321 -0.97 -13.03 -5.68
C GLY A 321 -0.90 -11.65 -6.32
N PHE A 322 0.19 -11.33 -7.04
CA PHE A 322 0.40 -10.00 -7.61
C PHE A 322 -0.31 -9.80 -8.96
N THR A 323 -0.74 -8.57 -9.20
CA THR A 323 -1.00 -8.04 -10.54
C THR A 323 0.24 -7.30 -11.01
N THR A 324 0.69 -7.53 -12.24
CA THR A 324 1.94 -6.96 -12.75
C THR A 324 1.71 -6.05 -13.95
N PRO A 325 2.60 -5.06 -14.21
CA PRO A 325 2.52 -4.21 -15.39
C PRO A 325 3.26 -4.80 -16.63
N PHE A 326 3.38 -6.14 -16.73
CA PHE A 326 4.12 -6.78 -17.82
C PHE A 326 3.21 -7.48 -18.81
N LYS A 327 3.47 -7.28 -20.11
CA LYS A 327 2.77 -7.91 -21.26
C LYS A 327 2.84 -9.43 -21.28
N THR A 328 3.76 -10.02 -20.53
CA THR A 328 3.99 -11.47 -20.45
C THR A 328 3.00 -12.19 -19.53
N PHE A 329 2.20 -11.45 -18.76
CA PHE A 329 1.17 -12.00 -17.87
C PHE A 329 -0.19 -11.90 -18.56
N ASP A 330 -0.64 -13.00 -19.15
CA ASP A 330 -1.95 -13.14 -19.78
C ASP A 330 -2.98 -13.77 -18.84
N GLU A 331 -4.15 -14.14 -19.35
CA GLU A 331 -5.25 -14.73 -18.60
C GLU A 331 -4.89 -16.04 -17.84
N ASN A 332 -3.80 -16.72 -18.19
CA ASN A 332 -3.33 -17.91 -17.48
C ASN A 332 -2.58 -17.55 -16.18
N TYR A 333 -2.16 -16.31 -16.05
CA TYR A 333 -1.39 -15.78 -14.91
C TYR A 333 -2.16 -14.70 -14.14
N GLU A 334 -3.49 -14.84 -14.07
CA GLU A 334 -4.30 -13.97 -13.20
C GLU A 334 -4.06 -14.29 -11.71
N SER A 335 -4.07 -13.26 -10.89
CA SER A 335 -3.94 -13.40 -9.44
C SER A 335 -5.04 -14.28 -8.84
N THR A 336 -4.65 -15.19 -7.96
CA THR A 336 -5.57 -16.02 -7.18
C THR A 336 -6.13 -15.30 -5.96
N ASN A 337 -5.52 -14.19 -5.56
CA ASN A 337 -5.88 -13.37 -4.39
C ASN A 337 -7.32 -12.85 -4.48
N PRO A 338 -8.21 -13.20 -3.53
CA PRO A 338 -9.62 -12.77 -3.55
C PRO A 338 -9.79 -11.26 -3.43
N LEU A 339 -8.86 -10.55 -2.78
CA LEU A 339 -8.89 -9.09 -2.68
C LEU A 339 -8.56 -8.44 -4.02
N VAL A 340 -7.64 -9.01 -4.81
CA VAL A 340 -7.35 -8.56 -6.18
C VAL A 340 -8.58 -8.78 -7.06
N LYS A 341 -9.26 -9.91 -6.94
CA LYS A 341 -10.51 -10.17 -7.68
C LYS A 341 -11.58 -9.16 -7.31
N ALA A 342 -11.75 -8.86 -6.03
CA ALA A 342 -12.70 -7.84 -5.55
C ALA A 342 -12.34 -6.43 -6.07
N ALA A 343 -11.06 -6.09 -6.11
CA ALA A 343 -10.57 -4.82 -6.67
C ALA A 343 -10.88 -4.69 -8.17
N ASN A 344 -10.70 -5.77 -8.93
CA ASN A 344 -10.96 -5.80 -10.37
C ASN A 344 -12.44 -5.56 -10.72
N GLU A 345 -13.39 -5.87 -9.83
CA GLU A 345 -14.80 -5.57 -10.06
C GLU A 345 -15.08 -4.06 -10.15
N TYR A 346 -14.34 -3.23 -9.39
CA TYR A 346 -14.45 -1.76 -9.50
C TYR A 346 -13.92 -1.24 -10.84
N VAL A 347 -12.84 -1.84 -11.35
CA VAL A 347 -12.29 -1.52 -12.68
C VAL A 347 -13.29 -1.90 -13.77
N LYS A 348 -13.87 -3.10 -13.70
CA LYS A 348 -14.90 -3.58 -14.64
C LYS A 348 -16.17 -2.73 -14.59
N ALA A 349 -16.52 -2.22 -13.42
CA ALA A 349 -17.66 -1.30 -13.24
C ALA A 349 -17.36 0.13 -13.73
N GLY A 350 -16.16 0.43 -14.20
CA GLY A 350 -15.77 1.74 -14.70
C GLY A 350 -15.62 2.80 -13.62
N LYS A 351 -15.39 2.40 -12.37
CA LYS A 351 -15.13 3.32 -11.26
C LYS A 351 -13.76 3.99 -11.41
N THR A 352 -13.66 5.25 -11.01
CA THR A 352 -12.43 6.04 -11.11
C THR A 352 -11.48 5.68 -9.96
N PRO A 353 -10.29 5.10 -10.23
CA PRO A 353 -9.35 4.78 -9.18
C PRO A 353 -8.76 6.05 -8.55
N VAL A 354 -8.43 5.97 -7.28
CA VAL A 354 -7.66 7.00 -6.56
C VAL A 354 -6.16 6.71 -6.77
N SER A 355 -5.45 7.64 -7.38
CA SER A 355 -4.02 7.49 -7.64
C SER A 355 -3.20 7.54 -6.34
N TRP A 356 -2.06 6.85 -6.34
CA TRP A 356 -1.11 6.85 -5.24
C TRP A 356 -0.24 8.11 -5.25
N ASN A 357 -0.77 9.22 -4.76
CA ASN A 357 -0.03 10.49 -4.67
C ASN A 357 0.92 10.53 -3.47
N PHE A 358 0.86 9.55 -2.56
CA PHE A 358 1.81 9.47 -1.46
C PHE A 358 3.26 9.28 -1.91
N THR A 359 3.50 8.81 -3.14
CA THR A 359 4.83 8.75 -3.76
C THR A 359 5.41 10.14 -4.04
N THR A 360 4.62 11.21 -3.93
CA THR A 360 5.05 12.61 -4.06
C THR A 360 5.17 13.34 -2.72
N MET A 361 4.89 12.68 -1.60
CA MET A 361 5.11 13.23 -0.25
C MET A 361 6.59 13.60 -0.07
N PRO A 362 6.92 14.73 0.55
CA PRO A 362 8.24 15.34 0.44
C PRO A 362 9.37 14.55 1.09
N SER A 363 9.10 13.81 2.16
CA SER A 363 10.11 13.01 2.86
C SER A 363 9.49 12.00 3.84
N GLU A 364 10.26 11.00 4.26
CA GLU A 364 9.88 10.12 5.39
C GLU A 364 9.75 10.89 6.70
N GLU A 365 10.55 11.94 6.90
CA GLU A 365 10.46 12.80 8.07
C GLU A 365 9.10 13.52 8.15
N TRP A 366 8.58 14.01 7.02
CA TRP A 366 7.23 14.59 6.96
C TRP A 366 6.17 13.57 7.37
N LYS A 367 6.22 12.36 6.82
CA LYS A 367 5.28 11.28 7.16
C LYS A 367 5.32 10.98 8.67
N ASN A 368 6.53 10.91 9.26
CA ASN A 368 6.71 10.64 10.68
C ASN A 368 6.17 11.77 11.56
N GLN A 369 6.35 13.03 11.17
CA GLN A 369 5.81 14.18 11.89
C GLN A 369 4.28 14.19 11.85
N VAL A 370 3.68 13.92 10.70
CA VAL A 370 2.21 13.78 10.54
C VAL A 370 1.70 12.63 11.39
N GLY A 371 2.34 11.45 11.30
CA GLY A 371 1.95 10.27 12.08
C GLY A 371 2.03 10.49 13.60
N SER A 372 3.07 11.15 14.07
CA SER A 372 3.22 11.51 15.50
C SER A 372 2.12 12.44 15.97
N ALA A 373 1.80 13.49 15.20
CA ALA A 373 0.72 14.41 15.52
C ALA A 373 -0.66 13.73 15.50
N MET A 374 -0.90 12.80 14.55
CA MET A 374 -2.11 11.99 14.48
C MET A 374 -2.26 11.09 15.72
N LEU A 375 -1.18 10.45 16.18
CA LEU A 375 -1.18 9.61 17.36
C LEU A 375 -1.49 10.43 18.62
N GLU A 376 -0.84 11.59 18.82
CA GLU A 376 -1.10 12.49 19.95
C GLU A 376 -2.57 12.96 19.95
N TYR A 377 -3.10 13.31 18.79
CA TYR A 377 -4.51 13.65 18.63
C TYR A 377 -5.43 12.48 19.02
N ALA A 378 -5.20 11.29 18.50
CA ALA A 378 -6.00 10.12 18.78
C ALA A 378 -6.02 9.73 20.26
N GLN A 379 -4.89 9.89 20.94
CA GLN A 379 -4.76 9.63 22.38
C GLN A 379 -5.27 10.75 23.29
N GLY A 380 -5.71 11.88 22.71
CA GLY A 380 -6.20 13.04 23.46
C GLY A 380 -5.08 13.84 24.17
N THR A 381 -3.85 13.69 23.74
CA THR A 381 -2.67 14.44 24.24
C THR A 381 -2.26 15.60 23.32
N GLY A 382 -2.84 15.69 22.13
CA GLY A 382 -2.64 16.72 21.12
C GLY A 382 -3.95 17.14 20.48
N GLU A 383 -3.91 18.27 19.77
CA GLU A 383 -5.06 18.84 19.05
C GLU A 383 -4.90 18.60 17.53
N TRP A 384 -6.02 18.55 16.78
CA TRP A 384 -5.99 18.38 15.32
C TRP A 384 -5.22 19.49 14.58
N ASP A 385 -5.14 20.69 15.15
CA ASP A 385 -4.36 21.79 14.59
C ASP A 385 -2.86 21.45 14.50
N ALA A 386 -2.33 20.59 15.38
CA ALA A 386 -0.97 20.08 15.27
C ALA A 386 -0.80 19.17 14.03
N VAL A 387 -1.80 18.35 13.71
CA VAL A 387 -1.82 17.54 12.48
C VAL A 387 -1.85 18.45 11.25
N LYS A 388 -2.69 19.49 11.22
CA LYS A 388 -2.74 20.48 10.14
C LYS A 388 -1.39 21.16 9.93
N THR A 389 -0.75 21.60 11.01
CA THR A 389 0.57 22.25 10.97
C THR A 389 1.64 21.27 10.44
N ALA A 390 1.70 20.05 10.95
CA ALA A 390 2.64 19.03 10.46
C ALA A 390 2.40 18.72 8.98
N PHE A 391 1.14 18.65 8.55
CA PHE A 391 0.76 18.34 7.19
C PHE A 391 1.14 19.47 6.22
N VAL A 392 0.74 20.72 6.48
CA VAL A 392 0.87 21.86 5.55
C VAL A 392 2.24 22.52 5.66
N ASP A 393 2.60 23.01 6.85
CA ASP A 393 3.86 23.74 7.06
C ASP A 393 5.05 22.77 6.98
N GLY A 394 4.87 21.54 7.49
CA GLY A 394 5.83 20.46 7.36
C GLY A 394 6.13 20.10 5.92
N TRP A 395 5.10 20.02 5.05
CA TRP A 395 5.28 19.72 3.63
C TRP A 395 6.24 20.70 2.94
N ALA A 396 5.92 22.00 3.01
CA ALA A 396 6.74 23.04 2.38
C ALA A 396 8.18 23.05 2.91
N LYS A 397 8.36 22.85 4.22
CA LYS A 397 9.68 22.79 4.86
C LYS A 397 10.50 21.59 4.35
N GLU A 398 9.91 20.40 4.36
CA GLU A 398 10.61 19.17 3.98
C GLU A 398 10.87 19.10 2.47
N TYR A 399 9.92 19.58 1.65
CA TYR A 399 10.13 19.69 0.20
C TYR A 399 11.32 20.60 -0.13
N LYS A 400 11.41 21.75 0.55
CA LYS A 400 12.54 22.67 0.41
C LYS A 400 13.86 22.01 0.82
N ALA A 401 13.89 21.33 1.97
CA ALA A 401 15.08 20.64 2.47
C ALA A 401 15.58 19.55 1.51
N ALA A 402 14.66 18.80 0.89
CA ALA A 402 14.99 17.75 -0.07
C ALA A 402 15.55 18.27 -1.40
N ASN A 403 15.22 19.52 -1.80
CA ASN A 403 15.60 20.08 -3.11
C ASN A 403 16.69 21.16 -3.02
N GLU A 404 17.08 21.61 -1.83
CA GLU A 404 18.17 22.61 -1.64
C GLU A 404 19.46 21.97 -1.08
N GLY A 405 19.52 20.62 -0.90
CA GLY A 405 20.63 19.86 -0.30
C GLY A 405 21.68 19.37 -1.31
#